data_576f7e214479ca2cf32f291b32acbf60
#
_entry.id   576f7e214479ca2cf32f291b32acbf60
#
_cell.length_a   1.000
_cell.length_b   1.000
_cell.length_c   1.000
_cell.angle_alpha   90.00
_cell.angle_beta   90.00
_cell.angle_gamma   90.00
#
_symmetry.space_group_name_H-M   'P 1'
#
loop_
_entity.id
_entity.type
_entity.pdbx_description
1 polymer ?
#
loop_
_entity_poly.entity_id
_entity_poly.type
_entity_poly.pdbx_seq_one_letter_code
_entity_poly.pdbx_strand_id
1 'polypeptide(L)'
;GLCDSFGVSRTVIREAVAHLKSLGLVEARRGVGTTVIRAAPAEAMPAKRIRPTTVEDILHVIELRLNLEPAAAALAAERFEAEDQTRLRDTHAAFVKARQQRSQARNEDFEFHHAIARATHNPFFPQALEQLNLSAIPRSKLATSEVNTDSTSTYLKRVEAEHQDVLDAILSRQPDAARAAMARHLERARETYQRFKEKG
;
A
#
# COMPACT_ATOMS: atom_id res chain seq x y z
N GLY A 1 -2.78 9.14 -45.81
CA GLY A 1 -3.45 9.47 -44.51
C GLY A 1 -3.61 8.23 -43.62
N LEU A 2 -4.11 8.38 -42.37
CA LEU A 2 -4.26 7.24 -41.43
C LEU A 2 -5.07 6.09 -42.01
N CYS A 3 -6.12 6.38 -42.82
CA CYS A 3 -6.90 5.36 -43.49
C CYS A 3 -6.05 4.48 -44.40
N ASP A 4 -5.18 5.09 -45.18
CA ASP A 4 -4.30 4.39 -46.14
C ASP A 4 -3.21 3.61 -45.39
N SER A 5 -2.65 4.22 -44.31
CA SER A 5 -1.59 3.58 -43.49
C SER A 5 -2.09 2.34 -42.77
N PHE A 6 -3.35 2.30 -42.34
CA PHE A 6 -3.93 1.19 -41.59
C PHE A 6 -4.92 0.33 -42.38
N GLY A 7 -5.21 0.67 -43.65
CA GLY A 7 -6.14 -0.07 -44.50
C GLY A 7 -7.57 -0.10 -43.98
N VAL A 8 -8.03 0.95 -43.28
CA VAL A 8 -9.35 0.99 -42.63
C VAL A 8 -10.17 2.19 -43.11
N SER A 9 -11.50 2.12 -42.91
CA SER A 9 -12.39 3.19 -43.28
C SER A 9 -12.24 4.46 -42.44
N ARG A 10 -12.68 5.62 -42.96
CA ARG A 10 -12.71 6.88 -42.21
C ARG A 10 -13.55 6.79 -40.94
N THR A 11 -14.61 5.97 -40.93
CA THR A 11 -15.46 5.76 -39.76
C THR A 11 -14.67 5.09 -38.67
N VAL A 12 -13.92 4.03 -38.96
CA VAL A 12 -13.06 3.33 -38.00
C VAL A 12 -12.01 4.28 -37.40
N ILE A 13 -11.36 5.10 -38.23
CA ILE A 13 -10.39 6.10 -37.74
C ILE A 13 -11.09 7.13 -36.83
N ARG A 14 -12.26 7.60 -37.14
CA ARG A 14 -13.02 8.56 -36.31
C ARG A 14 -13.38 7.97 -34.96
N GLU A 15 -13.83 6.71 -34.92
CA GLU A 15 -14.15 5.99 -33.68
C GLU A 15 -12.90 5.77 -32.84
N ALA A 16 -11.79 5.34 -33.45
CA ALA A 16 -10.51 5.17 -32.76
C ALA A 16 -10.02 6.49 -32.16
N VAL A 17 -10.07 7.61 -32.91
CA VAL A 17 -9.71 8.93 -32.42
C VAL A 17 -10.64 9.39 -31.28
N ALA A 18 -11.94 9.13 -31.37
CA ALA A 18 -12.89 9.46 -30.31
C ALA A 18 -12.59 8.66 -29.03
N HIS A 19 -12.26 7.38 -29.17
CA HIS A 19 -11.84 6.54 -28.05
C HIS A 19 -10.53 7.03 -27.42
N LEU A 20 -9.49 7.31 -28.22
CA LEU A 20 -8.22 7.87 -27.74
C LEU A 20 -8.42 9.22 -27.04
N LYS A 21 -9.37 10.04 -27.53
CA LYS A 21 -9.74 11.31 -26.89
C LYS A 21 -10.42 11.08 -25.53
N SER A 22 -11.31 10.09 -25.43
CA SER A 22 -11.95 9.75 -24.14
C SER A 22 -10.95 9.24 -23.11
N LEU A 23 -9.85 8.64 -23.56
CA LEU A 23 -8.71 8.21 -22.70
C LEU A 23 -7.71 9.35 -22.40
N GLY A 24 -7.94 10.56 -22.92
CA GLY A 24 -7.03 11.70 -22.73
C GLY A 24 -5.66 11.53 -23.40
N LEU A 25 -5.57 10.71 -24.45
CA LEU A 25 -4.33 10.45 -25.19
C LEU A 25 -4.10 11.43 -26.32
N VAL A 26 -5.20 11.93 -26.91
CA VAL A 26 -5.16 12.86 -28.05
C VAL A 26 -6.09 14.04 -27.82
N GLU A 27 -5.73 15.19 -28.39
CA GLU A 27 -6.55 16.38 -28.46
C GLU A 27 -6.85 16.71 -29.94
N ALA A 28 -8.11 16.94 -30.26
CA ALA A 28 -8.52 17.37 -31.60
C ALA A 28 -8.82 18.88 -31.60
N ARG A 29 -8.09 19.67 -32.36
CA ARG A 29 -8.30 21.11 -32.58
C ARG A 29 -8.74 21.39 -34.00
N ARG A 30 -9.80 22.18 -34.14
CA ARG A 30 -10.34 22.56 -35.46
C ARG A 30 -9.25 23.31 -36.26
N GLY A 31 -9.02 22.86 -37.51
CA GLY A 31 -8.00 23.45 -38.40
C GLY A 31 -6.56 22.99 -38.16
N VAL A 32 -6.24 22.37 -37.02
CA VAL A 32 -4.89 21.87 -36.67
C VAL A 32 -4.80 20.35 -36.84
N GLY A 33 -5.90 19.63 -36.57
CA GLY A 33 -5.92 18.18 -36.61
C GLY A 33 -5.96 17.55 -35.23
N THR A 34 -5.49 16.30 -35.14
CA THR A 34 -5.41 15.53 -33.88
C THR A 34 -3.97 15.41 -33.45
N THR A 35 -3.68 15.84 -32.26
CA THR A 35 -2.32 15.81 -31.66
C THR A 35 -2.29 14.80 -30.51
N VAL A 36 -1.25 13.98 -30.44
CA VAL A 36 -0.98 13.10 -29.30
C VAL A 36 -0.49 13.95 -28.13
N ILE A 37 -1.20 13.92 -27.02
CA ILE A 37 -0.84 14.66 -25.80
C ILE A 37 -0.24 13.75 -24.73
N ARG A 38 -0.47 12.43 -24.84
CA ARG A 38 0.12 11.39 -23.99
C ARG A 38 0.36 10.12 -24.78
N ALA A 39 1.46 9.41 -24.49
CA ALA A 39 1.78 8.14 -25.13
C ALA A 39 1.04 6.92 -24.52
N ALA A 40 0.42 7.08 -23.34
CA ALA A 40 -0.36 6.06 -22.65
C ALA A 40 -1.56 6.68 -21.94
N PRO A 41 -2.66 5.91 -21.69
CA PRO A 41 -3.78 6.38 -20.87
C PRO A 41 -3.33 6.90 -19.51
N ALA A 42 -4.03 7.91 -18.97
CA ALA A 42 -3.72 8.48 -17.66
C ALA A 42 -3.73 7.40 -16.56
N GLU A 43 -4.60 6.41 -16.70
CA GLU A 43 -4.69 5.24 -15.81
C GLU A 43 -3.54 4.23 -16.01
N ALA A 44 -2.87 4.24 -17.16
CA ALA A 44 -1.71 3.39 -17.47
C ALA A 44 -0.38 4.02 -17.06
N MET A 45 -0.35 5.29 -16.65
CA MET A 45 0.83 5.83 -15.97
C MET A 45 0.83 5.20 -14.57
N PRO A 46 1.82 4.32 -14.25
CA PRO A 46 1.93 3.86 -12.88
C PRO A 46 2.05 5.11 -12.01
N ALA A 47 1.08 5.31 -11.13
CA ALA A 47 1.19 6.35 -10.13
C ALA A 47 2.59 6.24 -9.54
N LYS A 48 3.33 7.35 -9.48
CA LYS A 48 4.72 7.35 -9.02
C LYS A 48 4.69 6.78 -7.60
N ARG A 49 5.08 5.51 -7.45
CA ARG A 49 5.09 4.85 -6.14
C ARG A 49 5.93 5.68 -5.20
N ILE A 50 5.41 5.94 -4.02
CA ILE A 50 6.14 6.63 -2.97
C ILE A 50 7.35 5.76 -2.60
N ARG A 51 8.56 6.30 -2.77
CA ARG A 51 9.82 5.60 -2.47
C ARG A 51 10.59 6.40 -1.43
N PRO A 52 10.44 6.12 -0.14
CA PRO A 52 11.21 6.77 0.90
C PRO A 52 12.69 6.43 0.73
N THR A 53 13.53 7.43 0.60
CA THR A 53 14.99 7.31 0.45
C THR A 53 15.73 7.70 1.73
N THR A 54 15.14 8.56 2.54
CA THR A 54 15.70 9.04 3.80
C THR A 54 14.90 8.53 5.00
N VAL A 55 15.41 8.67 6.21
CA VAL A 55 14.66 8.39 7.45
C VAL A 55 13.48 9.36 7.59
N GLU A 56 13.64 10.59 7.13
CA GLU A 56 12.59 11.60 7.13
C GLU A 56 11.42 11.22 6.21
N ASP A 57 11.71 10.74 5.00
CA ASP A 57 10.67 10.21 4.10
C ASP A 57 9.90 9.05 4.76
N ILE A 58 10.62 8.19 5.51
CA ILE A 58 10.00 7.09 6.25
C ILE A 58 9.02 7.62 7.31
N LEU A 59 9.42 8.64 8.08
CA LEU A 59 8.58 9.26 9.09
C LEU A 59 7.33 9.89 8.47
N HIS A 60 7.46 10.56 7.31
CA HIS A 60 6.30 11.09 6.58
C HIS A 60 5.35 9.98 6.08
N VAL A 61 5.90 8.86 5.61
CA VAL A 61 5.06 7.69 5.23
C VAL A 61 4.34 7.12 6.45
N ILE A 62 5.00 7.00 7.61
CA ILE A 62 4.36 6.52 8.83
C ILE A 62 3.27 7.49 9.29
N GLU A 63 3.48 8.80 9.17
CA GLU A 63 2.46 9.81 9.47
C GLU A 63 1.21 9.62 8.59
N LEU A 64 1.39 9.37 7.28
CA LEU A 64 0.28 9.07 6.39
C LEU A 64 -0.43 7.77 6.80
N ARG A 65 0.31 6.71 7.13
CA ARG A 65 -0.22 5.43 7.61
C ARG A 65 -1.02 5.59 8.90
N LEU A 66 -0.57 6.42 9.83
CA LEU A 66 -1.27 6.73 11.10
C LEU A 66 -2.64 7.37 10.88
N ASN A 67 -2.83 8.09 9.78
CA ASN A 67 -4.12 8.68 9.42
C ASN A 67 -5.02 7.73 8.62
N LEU A 68 -4.46 6.70 7.97
CA LEU A 68 -5.18 5.80 7.10
C LEU A 68 -5.51 4.46 7.76
N GLU A 69 -4.52 3.79 8.34
CA GLU A 69 -4.65 2.38 8.74
C GLU A 69 -5.43 2.16 10.04
N PRO A 70 -5.40 3.04 11.05
CA PRO A 70 -6.30 2.92 12.19
C PRO A 70 -7.78 3.02 11.81
N ALA A 71 -8.10 3.88 10.83
CA ALA A 71 -9.45 3.97 10.27
C ALA A 71 -9.81 2.69 9.49
N ALA A 72 -8.87 2.15 8.72
CA ALA A 72 -9.07 0.88 8.02
C ALA A 72 -9.33 -0.29 8.98
N ALA A 73 -8.57 -0.38 10.09
CA ALA A 73 -8.75 -1.43 11.10
C ALA A 73 -10.13 -1.36 11.76
N ALA A 74 -10.62 -0.16 12.09
CA ALA A 74 -11.97 0.01 12.62
C ALA A 74 -13.05 -0.43 11.61
N LEU A 75 -12.94 0.04 10.37
CA LEU A 75 -13.88 -0.35 9.30
C LEU A 75 -13.82 -1.86 8.99
N ALA A 76 -12.63 -2.45 9.03
CA ALA A 76 -12.48 -3.89 8.89
C ALA A 76 -13.23 -4.65 10.00
N ALA A 77 -13.11 -4.20 11.27
CA ALA A 77 -13.84 -4.80 12.40
C ALA A 77 -15.38 -4.74 12.23
N GLU A 78 -15.88 -3.67 11.60
CA GLU A 78 -17.32 -3.51 11.32
C GLU A 78 -17.79 -4.39 10.16
N ARG A 79 -16.95 -4.61 9.11
CA ARG A 79 -17.40 -5.04 7.79
C ARG A 79 -16.87 -6.39 7.35
N PHE A 80 -15.84 -6.95 8.00
CA PHE A 80 -15.22 -8.19 7.54
C PHE A 80 -16.21 -9.33 7.38
N GLU A 81 -16.03 -10.15 6.37
CA GLU A 81 -16.79 -11.36 6.05
C GLU A 81 -15.95 -12.63 6.33
N ALA A 82 -16.53 -13.79 6.13
CA ALA A 82 -15.87 -15.08 6.43
C ALA A 82 -14.57 -15.27 5.62
N GLU A 83 -14.55 -14.82 4.36
CA GLU A 83 -13.36 -14.88 3.51
C GLU A 83 -12.24 -13.97 4.04
N ASP A 84 -12.61 -12.77 4.50
CA ASP A 84 -11.64 -11.82 5.08
C ASP A 84 -11.06 -12.36 6.38
N GLN A 85 -11.87 -13.01 7.23
CA GLN A 85 -11.41 -13.64 8.45
C GLN A 85 -10.30 -14.67 8.16
N THR A 86 -10.52 -15.51 7.15
CA THR A 86 -9.51 -16.50 6.72
C THR A 86 -8.24 -15.80 6.26
N ARG A 87 -8.36 -14.80 5.37
CA ARG A 87 -7.22 -14.04 4.83
C ARG A 87 -6.43 -13.32 5.92
N LEU A 88 -7.10 -12.69 6.87
CA LEU A 88 -6.46 -12.01 8.00
C LEU A 88 -5.64 -12.97 8.86
N ARG A 89 -6.18 -14.15 9.16
CA ARG A 89 -5.47 -15.20 9.91
C ARG A 89 -4.27 -15.74 9.13
N ASP A 90 -4.45 -16.01 7.83
CA ASP A 90 -3.40 -16.57 6.97
C ASP A 90 -2.23 -15.61 6.79
N THR A 91 -2.50 -14.32 6.58
CA THR A 91 -1.44 -13.30 6.44
C THR A 91 -0.71 -13.08 7.75
N HIS A 92 -1.39 -13.08 8.89
CA HIS A 92 -0.73 -13.04 10.20
C HIS A 92 0.14 -14.30 10.43
N ALA A 93 -0.37 -15.50 10.16
CA ALA A 93 0.37 -16.74 10.28
C ALA A 93 1.62 -16.78 9.37
N ALA A 94 1.50 -16.23 8.14
CA ALA A 94 2.64 -16.07 7.24
C ALA A 94 3.73 -15.15 7.83
N PHE A 95 3.34 -14.04 8.46
CA PHE A 95 4.28 -13.16 9.17
C PHE A 95 5.00 -13.90 10.30
N VAL A 96 4.28 -14.63 11.15
CA VAL A 96 4.84 -15.43 12.25
C VAL A 96 5.86 -16.44 11.72
N LYS A 97 5.50 -17.17 10.65
CA LYS A 97 6.37 -18.16 10.00
C LYS A 97 7.65 -17.52 9.44
N ALA A 98 7.52 -16.39 8.73
CA ALA A 98 8.67 -15.68 8.17
C ALA A 98 9.63 -15.20 9.27
N ARG A 99 9.09 -14.66 10.38
CA ARG A 99 9.89 -14.29 11.55
C ARG A 99 10.63 -15.49 12.16
N GLN A 100 9.96 -16.63 12.33
CA GLN A 100 10.57 -17.85 12.85
C GLN A 100 11.73 -18.36 11.95
N GLN A 101 11.63 -18.14 10.67
CA GLN A 101 12.67 -18.43 9.67
C GLN A 101 13.79 -17.38 9.62
N ARG A 102 13.81 -16.43 10.58
CA ARG A 102 14.77 -15.31 10.66
C ARG A 102 14.74 -14.39 9.44
N SER A 103 13.62 -14.34 8.70
CA SER A 103 13.36 -13.34 7.67
C SER A 103 13.06 -11.99 8.31
N GLN A 104 13.25 -10.91 7.54
CA GLN A 104 12.78 -9.56 7.94
C GLN A 104 11.26 -9.42 7.86
N ALA A 105 10.54 -10.41 7.31
CA ALA A 105 9.09 -10.51 7.20
C ALA A 105 8.41 -9.23 6.64
N ARG A 106 9.06 -8.51 5.69
CA ARG A 106 8.56 -7.22 5.16
C ARG A 106 7.36 -7.41 4.25
N ASN A 107 7.40 -8.44 3.40
CA ASN A 107 6.31 -8.75 2.49
C ASN A 107 5.10 -9.21 3.29
N GLU A 108 5.30 -10.08 4.25
CA GLU A 108 4.26 -10.66 5.10
C GLU A 108 3.61 -9.58 5.99
N ASP A 109 4.39 -8.63 6.48
CA ASP A 109 3.90 -7.45 7.20
C ASP A 109 3.00 -6.59 6.28
N PHE A 110 3.47 -6.30 5.08
CA PHE A 110 2.67 -5.56 4.10
C PHE A 110 1.36 -6.28 3.75
N GLU A 111 1.42 -7.60 3.51
CA GLU A 111 0.23 -8.39 3.19
C GLU A 111 -0.79 -8.43 4.33
N PHE A 112 -0.34 -8.43 5.59
CA PHE A 112 -1.25 -8.34 6.74
C PHE A 112 -1.98 -6.98 6.76
N HIS A 113 -1.27 -5.87 6.62
CA HIS A 113 -1.88 -4.53 6.54
C HIS A 113 -2.80 -4.39 5.32
N HIS A 114 -2.40 -4.96 4.18
CA HIS A 114 -3.20 -4.97 2.96
C HIS A 114 -4.50 -5.80 3.12
N ALA A 115 -4.43 -6.94 3.82
CA ALA A 115 -5.61 -7.74 4.13
C ALA A 115 -6.61 -6.96 5.01
N ILE A 116 -6.14 -6.19 6.00
CA ILE A 116 -6.97 -5.28 6.80
C ILE A 116 -7.63 -4.21 5.92
N ALA A 117 -6.86 -3.60 5.01
CA ALA A 117 -7.38 -2.61 4.09
C ALA A 117 -8.47 -3.18 3.17
N ARG A 118 -8.32 -4.42 2.68
CA ARG A 118 -9.35 -5.13 1.89
C ARG A 118 -10.61 -5.42 2.68
N ALA A 119 -10.48 -5.84 3.94
CA ALA A 119 -11.61 -6.13 4.83
C ALA A 119 -12.46 -4.90 5.18
N THR A 120 -12.04 -3.69 4.77
CA THR A 120 -12.88 -2.47 4.84
C THR A 120 -14.04 -2.50 3.83
N HIS A 121 -13.99 -3.36 2.80
CA HIS A 121 -14.88 -3.36 1.64
C HIS A 121 -14.98 -2.01 0.92
N ASN A 122 -13.98 -1.14 1.09
CA ASN A 122 -13.80 0.08 0.32
C ASN A 122 -12.52 -0.04 -0.52
N PRO A 123 -12.64 -0.13 -1.87
CA PRO A 123 -11.51 -0.44 -2.74
C PRO A 123 -10.40 0.61 -2.73
N PHE A 124 -10.67 1.81 -2.22
CA PHE A 124 -9.67 2.88 -2.18
C PHE A 124 -8.64 2.69 -1.04
N PHE A 125 -8.98 1.97 0.05
CA PHE A 125 -8.00 1.68 1.11
C PHE A 125 -6.84 0.79 0.63
N PRO A 126 -7.09 -0.40 0.03
CA PRO A 126 -5.99 -1.21 -0.48
C PRO A 126 -5.23 -0.50 -1.60
N GLN A 127 -5.88 0.24 -2.50
CA GLN A 127 -5.22 1.02 -3.55
C GLN A 127 -4.26 2.08 -2.97
N ALA A 128 -4.69 2.82 -1.95
CA ALA A 128 -3.85 3.80 -1.28
C ALA A 128 -2.62 3.14 -0.64
N LEU A 129 -2.81 2.00 0.04
CA LEU A 129 -1.72 1.26 0.66
C LEU A 129 -0.74 0.69 -0.37
N GLU A 130 -1.23 0.20 -1.53
CA GLU A 130 -0.41 -0.26 -2.65
C GLU A 130 0.51 0.83 -3.23
N GLN A 131 0.08 2.10 -3.21
CA GLN A 131 0.93 3.22 -3.63
C GLN A 131 2.12 3.42 -2.69
N LEU A 132 1.94 3.11 -1.40
CA LEU A 132 3.01 3.13 -0.41
C LEU A 132 3.94 1.92 -0.57
N ASN A 133 3.43 0.77 -1.07
CA ASN A 133 4.15 -0.48 -1.34
C ASN A 133 5.00 -0.95 -0.14
N LEU A 134 5.86 -1.93 -0.38
CA LEU A 134 6.89 -2.42 0.58
C LEU A 134 7.82 -1.33 1.12
N SER A 135 7.89 -0.19 0.43
CA SER A 135 8.62 0.99 0.91
C SER A 135 8.02 1.59 2.18
N ALA A 136 6.74 1.30 2.48
CA ALA A 136 6.10 1.67 3.73
C ALA A 136 6.67 0.92 4.96
N ILE A 137 7.42 -0.18 4.73
CA ILE A 137 8.02 -1.00 5.78
C ILE A 137 9.55 -1.03 5.60
N PRO A 138 10.25 0.06 5.93
CA PRO A 138 11.65 0.26 5.53
C PRO A 138 12.67 -0.40 6.46
N ARG A 139 12.40 -1.61 6.95
CA ARG A 139 13.27 -2.36 7.87
C ARG A 139 14.70 -2.57 7.35
N SER A 140 14.95 -2.42 6.06
CA SER A 140 16.30 -2.53 5.50
C SER A 140 17.29 -1.52 6.11
N LYS A 141 16.82 -0.34 6.55
CA LYS A 141 17.67 0.66 7.20
C LYS A 141 17.93 0.34 8.67
N LEU A 142 17.08 -0.44 9.33
CA LEU A 142 17.32 -0.93 10.69
C LEU A 142 18.36 -2.06 10.71
N ALA A 143 18.54 -2.81 9.63
CA ALA A 143 19.47 -3.92 9.53
C ALA A 143 20.91 -3.51 9.19
N THR A 144 21.13 -2.32 8.64
CA THR A 144 22.45 -1.80 8.23
C THR A 144 23.19 -1.05 9.35
N SER A 145 22.49 -0.63 10.39
CA SER A 145 23.14 -0.13 11.62
C SER A 145 23.37 -1.31 12.54
N GLU A 146 24.55 -1.51 13.10
CA GLU A 146 25.04 -2.50 14.07
C GLU A 146 24.02 -3.09 15.09
N VAL A 147 22.76 -3.23 14.65
CA VAL A 147 21.67 -3.82 15.40
C VAL A 147 21.87 -5.32 15.34
N ASN A 148 22.46 -5.83 16.44
CA ASN A 148 22.64 -7.24 16.73
C ASN A 148 21.39 -8.04 16.31
N THR A 149 21.58 -9.23 15.73
CA THR A 149 20.51 -10.16 15.31
C THR A 149 19.47 -10.40 16.42
N ASP A 150 19.87 -10.34 17.68
CA ASP A 150 18.99 -10.46 18.85
C ASP A 150 18.03 -9.27 19.01
N SER A 151 18.45 -8.06 18.66
CA SER A 151 17.57 -6.88 18.72
C SER A 151 16.52 -6.89 17.61
N THR A 152 16.88 -7.37 16.40
CA THR A 152 15.94 -7.57 15.29
C THR A 152 14.89 -8.63 15.62
N SER A 153 15.31 -9.76 16.22
CA SER A 153 14.40 -10.82 16.67
C SER A 153 13.43 -10.33 17.74
N THR A 154 13.90 -9.56 18.70
CA THR A 154 13.07 -8.97 19.76
C THR A 154 12.09 -7.95 19.21
N TYR A 155 12.52 -7.12 18.26
CA TYR A 155 11.66 -6.17 17.55
C TYR A 155 10.53 -6.90 16.80
N LEU A 156 10.84 -7.93 16.02
CA LEU A 156 9.85 -8.68 15.25
C LEU A 156 8.88 -9.48 16.14
N LYS A 157 9.33 -9.98 17.30
CA LYS A 157 8.43 -10.60 18.30
C LYS A 157 7.40 -9.59 18.84
N ARG A 158 7.82 -8.36 19.06
CA ARG A 158 6.91 -7.29 19.49
C ARG A 158 5.91 -6.94 18.38
N VAL A 159 6.36 -6.79 17.13
CA VAL A 159 5.48 -6.55 15.97
C VAL A 159 4.45 -7.67 15.87
N GLU A 160 4.85 -8.94 16.05
CA GLU A 160 3.92 -10.08 16.05
C GLU A 160 2.82 -9.93 17.10
N ALA A 161 3.19 -9.58 18.34
CA ALA A 161 2.21 -9.37 19.40
C ALA A 161 1.27 -8.20 19.10
N GLU A 162 1.79 -7.10 18.54
CA GLU A 162 0.99 -5.95 18.13
C GLU A 162 0.02 -6.29 16.97
N HIS A 163 0.46 -7.08 15.99
CA HIS A 163 -0.42 -7.60 14.93
C HIS A 163 -1.50 -8.52 15.49
N GLN A 164 -1.16 -9.36 16.49
CA GLN A 164 -2.16 -10.21 17.15
C GLN A 164 -3.22 -9.37 17.86
N ASP A 165 -2.84 -8.30 18.57
CA ASP A 165 -3.80 -7.38 19.22
C ASP A 165 -4.76 -6.76 18.20
N VAL A 166 -4.25 -6.34 17.03
CA VAL A 166 -5.07 -5.79 15.94
C VAL A 166 -6.02 -6.86 15.39
N LEU A 167 -5.50 -8.07 15.11
CA LEU A 167 -6.28 -9.18 14.59
C LEU A 167 -7.42 -9.57 15.53
N ASP A 168 -7.12 -9.72 16.83
CA ASP A 168 -8.11 -10.10 17.84
C ASP A 168 -9.21 -9.06 17.98
N ALA A 169 -8.86 -7.77 17.97
CA ALA A 169 -9.83 -6.69 18.02
C ALA A 169 -10.75 -6.66 16.78
N ILE A 170 -10.19 -6.89 15.58
CA ILE A 170 -10.98 -6.98 14.33
C ILE A 170 -11.93 -8.17 14.41
N LEU A 171 -11.42 -9.36 14.71
CA LEU A 171 -12.22 -10.58 14.73
C LEU A 171 -13.27 -10.60 15.83
N SER A 172 -13.04 -9.84 16.92
CA SER A 172 -14.01 -9.63 18.00
C SER A 172 -15.03 -8.52 17.69
N ARG A 173 -15.00 -7.95 16.48
CA ARG A 173 -15.88 -6.84 16.05
C ARG A 173 -15.86 -5.65 17.01
N GLN A 174 -14.64 -5.24 17.42
CA GLN A 174 -14.40 -4.11 18.32
C GLN A 174 -13.69 -2.98 17.56
N PRO A 175 -14.41 -2.12 16.82
CA PRO A 175 -13.80 -1.12 15.92
C PRO A 175 -12.89 -0.12 16.65
N ASP A 176 -13.29 0.36 17.83
CA ASP A 176 -12.45 1.29 18.61
C ASP A 176 -11.17 0.63 19.13
N ALA A 177 -11.26 -0.64 19.57
CA ALA A 177 -10.09 -1.40 19.99
C ALA A 177 -9.14 -1.68 18.81
N ALA A 178 -9.68 -2.04 17.64
CA ALA A 178 -8.90 -2.26 16.42
C ALA A 178 -8.18 -0.97 15.96
N ARG A 179 -8.89 0.16 15.98
CA ARG A 179 -8.31 1.49 15.73
C ARG A 179 -7.14 1.78 16.67
N ALA A 180 -7.39 1.62 17.97
CA ALA A 180 -6.39 1.92 18.99
C ALA A 180 -5.17 0.98 18.91
N ALA A 181 -5.37 -0.30 18.64
CA ALA A 181 -4.29 -1.27 18.47
C ALA A 181 -3.41 -0.93 17.26
N MET A 182 -4.00 -0.63 16.10
CA MET A 182 -3.27 -0.22 14.89
C MET A 182 -2.53 1.10 15.10
N ALA A 183 -3.15 2.08 15.76
CA ALA A 183 -2.48 3.35 16.07
C ALA A 183 -1.26 3.13 16.95
N ARG A 184 -1.36 2.33 18.02
CA ARG A 184 -0.23 1.99 18.89
C ARG A 184 0.90 1.29 18.15
N HIS A 185 0.57 0.36 17.26
CA HIS A 185 1.54 -0.34 16.43
C HIS A 185 2.36 0.64 15.57
N LEU A 186 1.68 1.54 14.85
CA LEU A 186 2.33 2.51 13.97
C LEU A 186 3.09 3.60 14.75
N GLU A 187 2.57 4.06 15.90
CA GLU A 187 3.28 5.00 16.77
C GLU A 187 4.62 4.44 17.27
N ARG A 188 4.66 3.16 17.66
CA ARG A 188 5.93 2.51 18.06
C ARG A 188 6.90 2.37 16.88
N ALA A 189 6.39 2.13 15.67
CA ALA A 189 7.22 2.19 14.47
C ALA A 189 7.81 3.59 14.31
N ARG A 190 7.00 4.65 14.44
CA ARG A 190 7.43 6.05 14.36
C ARG A 190 8.53 6.36 15.39
N GLU A 191 8.31 6.03 16.66
CA GLU A 191 9.31 6.22 17.73
C GLU A 191 10.63 5.51 17.44
N THR A 192 10.57 4.31 16.85
CA THR A 192 11.77 3.55 16.48
C THR A 192 12.59 4.30 15.44
N TYR A 193 11.96 4.87 14.41
CA TYR A 193 12.65 5.64 13.36
C TYR A 193 13.09 7.03 13.82
N GLN A 194 12.34 7.67 14.72
CA GLN A 194 12.77 8.93 15.34
C GLN A 194 14.07 8.74 16.14
N ARG A 195 14.15 7.71 16.99
CA ARG A 195 15.38 7.36 17.71
C ARG A 195 16.56 7.02 16.79
N PHE A 196 16.26 6.45 15.62
CA PHE A 196 17.30 6.18 14.63
C PHE A 196 17.80 7.47 13.96
N LYS A 197 16.91 8.45 13.70
CA LYS A 197 17.28 9.78 13.17
C LYS A 197 18.18 10.56 14.13
N GLU A 198 17.96 10.42 15.45
CA GLU A 198 18.72 11.14 16.49
C GLU A 198 20.14 10.58 16.71
N LYS A 199 20.40 9.35 16.26
CA LYS A 199 21.70 8.66 16.45
C LYS A 199 22.62 8.71 15.20
N GLY A 200 22.13 9.15 14.08
CA GLY A 200 22.86 9.23 12.81
C GLY A 200 23.07 10.63 12.37
#